data_39c344c5584b9f6bdc9cf53378b14bdf
#
_entry.id   39c344c5584b9f6bdc9cf53378b14bdf
#
_cell.length_a   1.000
_cell.length_b   1.000
_cell.length_c   1.000
_cell.angle_alpha   90.00
_cell.angle_beta   90.00
_cell.angle_gamma   90.00
#
_symmetry.space_group_name_H-M   'P 1'
#
loop_
_entity.id
_entity.type
_entity.pdbx_description
1 polymer ?
#
loop_
_entity_poly.entity_id
_entity_poly.type
_entity_poly.pdbx_seq_one_letter_code
_entity_poly.pdbx_strand_id
1 'polypeptide(L)'
;MKKFTLITALMLLSVFAFAQKPVRFGVYLGEATPLGAMGSGEIKKTVEYPLGDLSKWALTEINGTDGFADWGFSLGFDVTITLPVEGLGVFGGFDFIYNFNQSALDNCLDEYAINEVKVLDYVSDVKYTRPAFMNIPVLFGLNYLHNFNHIVGIWGEAGIGPNIRFISSYEKKREFNTAMTVLLPDGEAVTAIEETKGIKYNSAVTLGFKVGAGVMLWNRMSIGLDFYSLGSAKIEGTGTYELGGTDYSDKYYSDKNFKGKNAISASELIVRVGYHF
;
A
#
# COMPACT_ATOMS: atom_id res chain seq x y z
N MET A 1 -19.58 -18.98 26.53
CA MET A 1 -18.15 -18.67 26.41
C MET A 1 -17.25 -19.86 26.82
N LYS A 2 -17.39 -20.47 28.01
CA LYS A 2 -16.50 -21.57 28.47
C LYS A 2 -16.45 -22.81 27.55
N LYS A 3 -17.55 -23.17 26.88
CA LYS A 3 -17.57 -24.32 25.93
C LYS A 3 -16.81 -24.05 24.64
N PHE A 4 -16.81 -22.81 24.15
CA PHE A 4 -16.08 -22.42 22.95
C PHE A 4 -14.56 -22.42 23.19
N THR A 5 -14.12 -21.91 24.34
CA THR A 5 -12.71 -21.93 24.75
C THR A 5 -12.19 -23.35 24.93
N LEU A 6 -13.01 -24.28 25.45
CA LEU A 6 -12.63 -25.68 25.60
C LEU A 6 -12.47 -26.38 24.23
N ILE A 7 -13.38 -26.14 23.30
CA ILE A 7 -13.31 -26.70 21.94
C ILE A 7 -12.07 -26.15 21.20
N THR A 8 -11.81 -24.85 21.31
CA THR A 8 -10.62 -24.23 20.72
C THR A 8 -9.33 -24.76 21.36
N ALA A 9 -9.30 -24.95 22.67
CA ALA A 9 -8.16 -25.54 23.37
C ALA A 9 -7.95 -27.02 23.00
N LEU A 10 -9.02 -27.78 22.86
CA LEU A 10 -8.97 -29.17 22.39
C LEU A 10 -8.52 -29.30 20.93
N MET A 11 -8.97 -28.39 20.05
CA MET A 11 -8.46 -28.32 18.67
C MET A 11 -6.98 -27.96 18.63
N LEU A 12 -6.53 -26.98 19.43
CA LEU A 12 -5.11 -26.65 19.54
C LEU A 12 -4.29 -27.82 20.10
N LEU A 13 -4.75 -28.47 21.16
CA LEU A 13 -4.09 -29.64 21.74
C LEU A 13 -4.04 -30.84 20.77
N SER A 14 -5.08 -31.06 19.98
CA SER A 14 -5.07 -32.13 18.96
C SER A 14 -4.05 -31.82 17.84
N VAL A 15 -3.90 -30.58 17.42
CA VAL A 15 -2.86 -30.17 16.46
C VAL A 15 -1.45 -30.45 17.03
N PHE A 16 -1.20 -30.17 18.29
CA PHE A 16 0.09 -30.49 18.93
C PHE A 16 0.31 -31.99 19.14
N ALA A 17 -0.74 -32.77 19.40
CA ALA A 17 -0.62 -34.22 19.63
C ALA A 17 -0.34 -35.01 18.33
N PHE A 18 -0.75 -34.50 17.16
CA PHE A 18 -0.49 -35.10 15.86
C PHE A 18 0.77 -34.57 15.17
N ALA A 19 1.42 -33.55 15.70
CA ALA A 19 2.64 -32.95 15.14
C ALA A 19 3.88 -33.82 15.37
N GLN A 20 3.89 -35.02 14.79
CA GLN A 20 5.13 -35.83 14.69
C GLN A 20 6.09 -35.32 13.58
N LYS A 21 5.71 -34.27 12.81
CA LYS A 21 6.52 -33.67 11.76
C LYS A 21 6.82 -32.20 12.10
N PRO A 22 8.00 -31.73 11.75
CA PRO A 22 8.45 -30.41 12.17
C PRO A 22 7.56 -29.29 11.62
N VAL A 23 7.30 -28.30 12.44
CA VAL A 23 6.85 -26.97 12.02
C VAL A 23 7.89 -26.40 11.08
N ARG A 24 7.49 -25.90 9.93
CA ARG A 24 8.38 -25.19 9.01
C ARG A 24 8.16 -23.71 9.15
N PHE A 25 9.26 -22.97 9.12
CA PHE A 25 9.28 -21.52 9.05
C PHE A 25 9.75 -21.12 7.65
N GLY A 26 9.02 -20.23 7.01
CA GLY A 26 9.38 -19.69 5.70
C GLY A 26 9.66 -18.20 5.77
N VAL A 27 10.68 -17.76 5.05
CA VAL A 27 10.96 -16.34 4.80
C VAL A 27 11.03 -16.14 3.29
N TYR A 28 10.38 -15.10 2.80
CA TYR A 28 10.22 -14.85 1.37
C TYR A 28 10.62 -13.43 1.01
N LEU A 29 11.21 -13.29 -0.17
CA LEU A 29 11.44 -12.02 -0.83
C LEU A 29 10.88 -12.12 -2.24
N GLY A 30 10.20 -11.07 -2.71
CA GLY A 30 9.61 -11.07 -4.04
C GLY A 30 9.51 -9.70 -4.65
N GLU A 31 9.34 -9.69 -5.97
CA GLU A 31 8.92 -8.54 -6.75
C GLU A 31 7.39 -8.52 -6.79
N ALA A 32 6.81 -7.39 -6.42
CA ALA A 32 5.37 -7.18 -6.41
C ALA A 32 4.95 -6.31 -7.59
N THR A 33 4.01 -6.79 -8.39
CA THR A 33 3.43 -6.08 -9.52
C THR A 33 1.96 -5.81 -9.23
N PRO A 34 1.54 -4.54 -9.06
CA PRO A 34 0.16 -4.20 -8.80
C PRO A 34 -0.71 -4.45 -10.04
N LEU A 35 -1.92 -4.96 -9.82
CA LEU A 35 -2.88 -5.29 -10.86
C LEU A 35 -4.19 -4.50 -10.68
N GLY A 36 -4.93 -4.35 -11.78
CA GLY A 36 -6.25 -3.72 -11.77
C GLY A 36 -6.21 -2.24 -11.37
N ALA A 37 -7.20 -1.78 -10.61
CA ALA A 37 -7.37 -0.37 -10.28
C ALA A 37 -6.20 0.25 -9.52
N MET A 38 -5.44 -0.54 -8.75
CA MET A 38 -4.28 -0.04 -8.00
C MET A 38 -3.12 0.35 -8.92
N GLY A 39 -2.91 -0.39 -10.02
CA GLY A 39 -1.83 -0.14 -10.99
C GLY A 39 -2.27 0.58 -12.27
N SER A 40 -3.54 0.98 -12.40
CA SER A 40 -4.11 1.51 -13.64
C SER A 40 -4.25 3.03 -13.70
N GLY A 41 -3.59 3.75 -12.81
CA GLY A 41 -3.64 5.21 -12.80
C GLY A 41 -3.27 5.83 -14.14
N GLU A 42 -4.21 6.55 -14.75
CA GLU A 42 -4.02 7.24 -16.03
C GLU A 42 -4.04 8.76 -15.80
N ILE A 43 -2.93 9.40 -16.15
CA ILE A 43 -2.86 10.86 -16.13
C ILE A 43 -3.34 11.36 -17.50
N LYS A 44 -4.55 11.88 -17.55
CA LYS A 44 -5.03 12.56 -18.75
C LYS A 44 -4.36 13.92 -18.87
N LYS A 45 -3.38 14.03 -19.77
CA LYS A 45 -2.79 15.31 -20.18
C LYS A 45 -3.84 16.12 -20.97
N THR A 46 -4.68 16.85 -20.29
CA THR A 46 -5.50 17.88 -20.91
C THR A 46 -5.71 19.01 -19.92
N VAL A 47 -4.65 19.73 -19.62
CA VAL A 47 -4.80 21.07 -19.06
C VAL A 47 -4.09 22.02 -19.98
N GLU A 48 -4.83 22.57 -20.93
CA GLU A 48 -4.49 23.87 -21.46
C GLU A 48 -4.62 24.86 -20.31
N TYR A 49 -3.53 25.43 -19.87
CA TYR A 49 -3.47 26.41 -18.81
C TYR A 49 -4.15 27.71 -19.27
N PRO A 50 -5.35 28.05 -18.80
CA PRO A 50 -5.87 29.37 -19.03
C PRO A 50 -5.06 30.31 -18.15
N LEU A 51 -4.26 31.16 -18.77
CA LEU A 51 -3.62 32.30 -18.16
C LEU A 51 -4.70 33.09 -17.42
N GLY A 52 -4.76 32.99 -16.08
CA GLY A 52 -5.60 33.82 -15.24
C GLY A 52 -6.37 33.14 -14.11
N ASP A 53 -6.52 31.82 -14.06
CA ASP A 53 -7.21 31.14 -12.96
C ASP A 53 -6.35 30.06 -12.30
N LEU A 54 -5.46 30.52 -11.43
CA LEU A 54 -4.53 29.66 -10.68
C LEU A 54 -5.23 28.72 -9.70
N SER A 55 -6.52 28.95 -9.40
CA SER A 55 -7.28 28.09 -8.50
C SER A 55 -7.68 26.77 -9.16
N LYS A 56 -7.65 26.68 -10.49
CA LYS A 56 -7.94 25.48 -11.27
C LYS A 56 -6.72 24.59 -11.51
N TRP A 57 -5.57 24.96 -11.02
CA TRP A 57 -4.36 24.13 -11.00
C TRP A 57 -4.44 23.02 -9.95
N ALA A 58 -5.61 22.74 -9.48
CA ALA A 58 -5.78 21.60 -8.61
C ALA A 58 -5.55 20.33 -9.43
N LEU A 59 -4.89 19.37 -8.84
CA LEU A 59 -4.84 17.94 -9.15
C LEU A 59 -6.22 17.30 -9.49
N THR A 60 -7.11 18.05 -10.10
CA THR A 60 -8.52 17.71 -10.36
C THR A 60 -8.70 16.64 -11.43
N GLU A 61 -7.64 16.23 -12.13
CA GLU A 61 -7.72 15.18 -13.14
C GLU A 61 -6.87 13.94 -12.88
N ILE A 62 -6.22 13.83 -11.73
CA ILE A 62 -5.84 12.52 -11.23
C ILE A 62 -7.16 11.87 -10.81
N ASN A 63 -7.66 10.97 -11.64
CA ASN A 63 -8.89 10.24 -11.36
C ASN A 63 -8.73 9.56 -10.00
N GLY A 64 -9.40 10.06 -8.97
CA GLY A 64 -9.35 9.51 -7.61
C GLY A 64 -9.98 8.11 -7.49
N THR A 65 -10.18 7.43 -8.61
CA THR A 65 -10.67 6.05 -8.71
C THR A 65 -9.57 5.04 -8.93
N ASP A 66 -8.37 5.50 -9.37
CA ASP A 66 -7.28 4.63 -9.78
C ASP A 66 -6.07 4.89 -8.90
N GLY A 67 -5.39 3.83 -8.49
CA GLY A 67 -4.11 3.93 -7.82
C GLY A 67 -3.00 4.18 -8.84
N PHE A 68 -1.93 4.83 -8.39
CA PHE A 68 -0.72 5.06 -9.18
C PHE A 68 0.43 4.19 -8.68
N ALA A 69 0.11 2.99 -8.19
CA ALA A 69 1.13 2.04 -7.79
C ALA A 69 1.85 1.46 -9.01
N ASP A 70 3.15 1.35 -8.90
CA ASP A 70 4.04 0.67 -9.85
C ASP A 70 4.63 -0.57 -9.17
N TRP A 71 5.55 -1.24 -9.86
CA TRP A 71 6.29 -2.36 -9.28
C TRP A 71 6.81 -2.03 -7.88
N GLY A 72 7.05 -3.06 -7.11
CA GLY A 72 7.52 -2.92 -5.74
C GLY A 72 8.17 -4.20 -5.26
N PHE A 73 8.26 -4.36 -3.96
CA PHE A 73 8.81 -5.57 -3.36
C PHE A 73 7.88 -6.12 -2.28
N SER A 74 8.02 -7.41 -2.02
CA SER A 74 7.38 -8.08 -0.89
C SER A 74 8.42 -8.76 -0.01
N LEU A 75 8.17 -8.72 1.30
CA LEU A 75 8.88 -9.48 2.31
C LEU A 75 7.85 -10.25 3.11
N GLY A 76 7.92 -11.58 3.10
CA GLY A 76 6.96 -12.45 3.76
C GLY A 76 7.59 -13.37 4.78
N PHE A 77 6.76 -13.75 5.75
CA PHE A 77 7.07 -14.76 6.75
C PHE A 77 5.87 -15.65 6.97
N ASP A 78 6.08 -16.96 7.01
CA ASP A 78 5.05 -17.93 7.39
C ASP A 78 5.53 -19.00 8.36
N VAL A 79 4.55 -19.62 8.98
CA VAL A 79 4.70 -20.82 9.78
C VAL A 79 3.74 -21.86 9.23
N THR A 80 4.25 -23.00 8.78
CA THR A 80 3.46 -24.12 8.29
C THR A 80 3.53 -25.29 9.26
N ILE A 81 2.36 -25.84 9.62
CA ILE A 81 2.22 -27.05 10.40
C ILE A 81 1.74 -28.16 9.44
N THR A 82 2.55 -29.20 9.27
CA THR A 82 2.20 -30.34 8.41
C THR A 82 1.07 -31.15 9.06
N LEU A 83 0.04 -31.47 8.29
CA LEU A 83 -1.06 -32.32 8.70
C LEU A 83 -0.72 -33.81 8.52
N PRO A 84 -1.51 -34.75 9.10
CA PRO A 84 -1.30 -36.18 8.91
C PRO A 84 -1.49 -36.66 7.49
N VAL A 85 -2.09 -35.84 6.61
CA VAL A 85 -2.23 -36.12 5.17
C VAL A 85 -0.95 -35.73 4.48
N GLU A 86 -0.41 -36.65 3.68
CA GLU A 86 0.86 -36.47 2.98
C GLU A 86 0.86 -35.18 2.13
N GLY A 87 1.86 -34.35 2.34
CA GLY A 87 2.04 -33.09 1.62
C GLY A 87 1.13 -31.94 2.08
N LEU A 88 0.05 -32.19 2.82
CA LEU A 88 -0.88 -31.16 3.25
C LEU A 88 -0.42 -30.50 4.55
N GLY A 89 -0.55 -29.19 4.63
CA GLY A 89 -0.28 -28.39 5.82
C GLY A 89 -1.28 -27.25 5.98
N VAL A 90 -1.31 -26.70 7.18
CA VAL A 90 -1.94 -25.41 7.46
C VAL A 90 -0.84 -24.38 7.67
N PHE A 91 -1.03 -23.18 7.16
CA PHE A 91 -0.09 -22.09 7.36
C PHE A 91 -0.76 -20.85 7.96
N GLY A 92 0.04 -20.06 8.64
CA GLY A 92 -0.29 -18.71 9.04
C GLY A 92 0.92 -17.82 8.83
N GLY A 93 0.72 -16.65 8.27
CA GLY A 93 1.83 -15.76 7.95
C GLY A 93 1.37 -14.35 7.67
N PHE A 94 2.35 -13.51 7.44
CA PHE A 94 2.12 -12.14 6.97
C PHE A 94 3.14 -11.79 5.89
N ASP A 95 2.73 -10.88 5.01
CA ASP A 95 3.59 -10.29 4.00
C ASP A 95 3.59 -8.77 4.19
N PHE A 96 4.72 -8.14 3.95
CA PHE A 96 4.87 -6.70 3.78
C PHE A 96 5.03 -6.44 2.29
N ILE A 97 4.06 -5.79 1.67
CA ILE A 97 4.06 -5.47 0.24
C ILE A 97 4.16 -3.95 0.11
N TYR A 98 5.16 -3.49 -0.58
CA TYR A 98 5.43 -2.08 -0.83
C TYR A 98 5.49 -1.82 -2.32
N ASN A 99 4.70 -0.86 -2.81
CA ASN A 99 4.70 -0.45 -4.21
C ASN A 99 5.16 1.00 -4.33
N PHE A 100 6.02 1.24 -5.31
CA PHE A 100 6.43 2.57 -5.72
C PHE A 100 5.33 3.28 -6.49
N ASN A 101 5.49 4.57 -6.73
CA ASN A 101 4.61 5.32 -7.62
C ASN A 101 5.00 5.13 -9.06
N GLN A 102 4.02 5.25 -9.95
CA GLN A 102 4.27 5.27 -11.38
C GLN A 102 5.11 6.50 -11.77
N SER A 103 6.13 6.26 -12.61
CA SER A 103 6.99 7.32 -13.15
C SER A 103 6.19 8.41 -13.90
N ALA A 104 5.04 8.06 -14.47
CA ALA A 104 4.16 9.02 -15.13
C ALA A 104 3.60 10.07 -14.15
N LEU A 105 3.23 9.67 -12.92
CA LEU A 105 2.82 10.58 -11.86
C LEU A 105 3.98 11.47 -11.42
N ASP A 106 5.15 10.88 -11.23
CA ASP A 106 6.36 11.58 -10.82
C ASP A 106 6.72 12.68 -11.82
N ASN A 107 6.79 12.35 -13.09
CA ASN A 107 7.09 13.31 -14.17
C ASN A 107 6.04 14.42 -14.26
N CYS A 108 4.76 14.09 -14.07
CA CYS A 108 3.68 15.07 -14.08
C CYS A 108 3.83 16.07 -12.92
N LEU A 109 4.10 15.60 -11.70
CA LEU A 109 4.29 16.44 -10.52
C LEU A 109 5.53 17.33 -10.66
N ASP A 110 6.63 16.82 -11.21
CA ASP A 110 7.84 17.58 -11.47
C ASP A 110 7.59 18.69 -12.53
N GLU A 111 6.84 18.37 -13.58
CA GLU A 111 6.44 19.37 -14.60
C GLU A 111 5.57 20.48 -13.98
N TYR A 112 4.63 20.11 -13.10
CA TYR A 112 3.83 21.11 -12.37
C TYR A 112 4.68 22.00 -11.47
N ALA A 113 5.63 21.43 -10.73
CA ALA A 113 6.53 22.20 -9.87
C ALA A 113 7.32 23.23 -10.68
N ILE A 114 7.93 22.80 -11.80
CA ILE A 114 8.72 23.66 -12.67
C ILE A 114 7.85 24.78 -13.27
N ASN A 115 6.66 24.47 -13.72
CA ASN A 115 5.77 25.45 -14.34
C ASN A 115 5.26 26.47 -13.32
N GLU A 116 4.96 26.04 -12.09
CA GLU A 116 4.52 26.92 -11.03
C GLU A 116 5.60 27.95 -10.66
N VAL A 117 6.85 27.52 -10.50
CA VAL A 117 8.00 28.42 -10.25
C VAL A 117 8.19 29.41 -11.41
N LYS A 118 7.99 28.99 -12.66
CA LYS A 118 8.13 29.88 -13.83
C LYS A 118 7.02 30.93 -13.94
N VAL A 119 5.81 30.60 -13.52
CA VAL A 119 4.64 31.48 -13.66
C VAL A 119 4.46 32.40 -12.46
N LEU A 120 4.85 31.95 -11.28
CA LEU A 120 4.71 32.70 -10.04
C LEU A 120 6.06 33.29 -9.61
N ASP A 121 6.33 34.53 -10.00
CA ASP A 121 7.61 35.23 -9.73
C ASP A 121 7.99 35.28 -8.24
N TYR A 122 7.02 35.10 -7.34
CA TYR A 122 7.22 35.10 -5.89
C TYR A 122 7.52 33.71 -5.30
N VAL A 123 7.46 32.64 -6.09
CA VAL A 123 7.77 31.27 -5.68
C VAL A 123 9.18 30.91 -6.11
N SER A 124 10.01 30.49 -5.16
CA SER A 124 11.39 30.05 -5.42
C SER A 124 11.51 28.55 -5.70
N ASP A 125 10.69 27.74 -5.03
CA ASP A 125 10.74 26.28 -5.16
C ASP A 125 9.39 25.64 -4.86
N VAL A 126 9.11 24.51 -5.51
CA VAL A 126 7.93 23.68 -5.26
C VAL A 126 8.35 22.23 -5.24
N LYS A 127 8.02 21.55 -4.15
CA LYS A 127 8.29 20.12 -3.96
C LYS A 127 7.01 19.36 -3.67
N TYR A 128 6.92 18.16 -4.24
CA TYR A 128 5.83 17.21 -3.97
C TYR A 128 6.37 15.99 -3.23
N THR A 129 5.76 15.65 -2.09
CA THR A 129 5.94 14.34 -1.46
C THR A 129 4.99 13.36 -2.12
N ARG A 130 5.51 12.23 -2.55
CA ARG A 130 4.78 11.24 -3.33
C ARG A 130 4.19 10.18 -2.41
N PRO A 131 2.91 9.81 -2.54
CA PRO A 131 2.34 8.75 -1.74
C PRO A 131 2.93 7.40 -2.15
N ALA A 132 3.27 6.56 -1.18
CA ALA A 132 3.64 5.16 -1.40
C ALA A 132 2.52 4.25 -0.89
N PHE A 133 2.39 3.07 -1.50
CA PHE A 133 1.35 2.12 -1.17
C PHE A 133 1.96 0.95 -0.41
N MET A 134 1.39 0.65 0.76
CA MET A 134 1.82 -0.48 1.57
C MET A 134 0.61 -1.35 1.93
N ASN A 135 0.78 -2.65 1.83
CA ASN A 135 -0.20 -3.63 2.26
C ASN A 135 0.47 -4.64 3.19
N ILE A 136 -0.23 -4.98 4.26
CA ILE A 136 0.21 -6.00 5.23
C ILE A 136 -0.92 -7.02 5.37
N PRO A 137 -1.02 -8.02 4.46
CA PRO A 137 -1.94 -9.13 4.63
C PRO A 137 -1.44 -10.08 5.71
N VAL A 138 -2.32 -10.44 6.64
CA VAL A 138 -2.12 -11.48 7.64
C VAL A 138 -3.03 -12.63 7.27
N LEU A 139 -2.47 -13.73 6.74
CA LEU A 139 -3.23 -14.78 6.10
C LEU A 139 -3.08 -16.12 6.81
N PHE A 140 -4.17 -16.88 6.80
CA PHE A 140 -4.21 -18.25 7.27
C PHE A 140 -4.79 -19.12 6.17
N GLY A 141 -4.27 -20.34 6.00
CA GLY A 141 -4.72 -21.15 4.90
C GLY A 141 -4.16 -22.55 4.88
N LEU A 142 -4.27 -23.14 3.72
CA LEU A 142 -3.76 -24.48 3.43
C LEU A 142 -2.58 -24.39 2.47
N ASN A 143 -1.60 -25.23 2.68
CA ASN A 143 -0.53 -25.43 1.75
C ASN A 143 -0.39 -26.93 1.42
N TYR A 144 0.07 -27.20 0.22
CA TYR A 144 0.37 -28.55 -0.26
C TYR A 144 1.76 -28.59 -0.85
N LEU A 145 2.57 -29.56 -0.42
CA LEU A 145 3.92 -29.81 -0.94
C LEU A 145 4.00 -31.27 -1.41
N HIS A 146 4.29 -31.47 -2.68
CA HIS A 146 4.58 -32.78 -3.24
C HIS A 146 6.04 -32.85 -3.66
N ASN A 147 6.80 -33.75 -3.06
CA ASN A 147 8.19 -33.98 -3.40
C ASN A 147 8.29 -35.15 -4.40
N PHE A 148 8.80 -34.89 -5.59
CA PHE A 148 9.12 -35.95 -6.56
C PHE A 148 10.34 -36.72 -6.12
N ASN A 149 11.31 -36.04 -5.52
CA ASN A 149 12.52 -36.59 -4.94
C ASN A 149 13.08 -35.64 -3.87
N HIS A 150 14.26 -35.92 -3.34
CA HIS A 150 14.91 -35.07 -2.33
C HIS A 150 15.43 -33.71 -2.85
N ILE A 151 15.42 -33.50 -4.17
CA ILE A 151 15.91 -32.26 -4.81
C ILE A 151 14.76 -31.37 -5.22
N VAL A 152 13.71 -31.94 -5.85
CA VAL A 152 12.63 -31.17 -6.48
C VAL A 152 11.28 -31.60 -5.97
N GLY A 153 10.48 -30.62 -5.62
CA GLY A 153 9.06 -30.74 -5.33
C GLY A 153 8.27 -29.61 -5.96
N ILE A 154 6.95 -29.71 -5.91
CA ILE A 154 6.03 -28.62 -6.24
C ILE A 154 5.23 -28.26 -4.99
N TRP A 155 4.92 -26.99 -4.87
CA TRP A 155 4.08 -26.50 -3.78
C TRP A 155 2.92 -25.68 -4.33
N GLY A 156 1.84 -25.64 -3.57
CA GLY A 156 0.71 -24.76 -3.80
C GLY A 156 0.12 -24.32 -2.47
N GLU A 157 -0.43 -23.14 -2.41
CA GLU A 157 -1.05 -22.62 -1.19
C GLU A 157 -2.24 -21.72 -1.50
N ALA A 158 -3.18 -21.66 -0.57
CA ALA A 158 -4.31 -20.76 -0.61
C ALA A 158 -4.62 -20.28 0.82
N GLY A 159 -4.82 -18.99 0.99
CA GLY A 159 -5.07 -18.39 2.29
C GLY A 159 -5.99 -17.18 2.23
N ILE A 160 -6.57 -16.85 3.37
CA ILE A 160 -7.49 -15.74 3.56
C ILE A 160 -7.22 -15.08 4.91
N GLY A 161 -7.45 -13.78 5.00
CA GLY A 161 -7.33 -13.04 6.26
C GLY A 161 -7.39 -11.53 6.09
N PRO A 162 -7.22 -10.77 7.16
CA PRO A 162 -7.21 -9.32 7.10
C PRO A 162 -5.98 -8.80 6.35
N ASN A 163 -6.20 -7.74 5.59
CA ASN A 163 -5.13 -6.93 5.00
C ASN A 163 -5.21 -5.51 5.56
N ILE A 164 -4.11 -4.99 6.05
CA ILE A 164 -3.98 -3.61 6.51
C ILE A 164 -3.29 -2.83 5.40
N ARG A 165 -4.00 -1.82 4.87
CA ARG A 165 -3.50 -0.94 3.81
C ARG A 165 -3.09 0.40 4.40
N PHE A 166 -1.92 0.88 4.00
CA PHE A 166 -1.42 2.20 4.29
C PHE A 166 -1.10 2.92 2.99
N ILE A 167 -1.37 4.22 2.97
CA ILE A 167 -0.92 5.13 1.92
C ILE A 167 -0.18 6.24 2.65
N SER A 168 1.06 6.53 2.24
CA SER A 168 1.81 7.64 2.84
C SER A 168 1.19 8.98 2.46
N SER A 169 1.46 10.04 3.25
CA SER A 169 0.92 11.37 2.99
C SER A 169 1.33 11.89 1.61
N TYR A 170 0.44 12.64 1.00
CA TYR A 170 0.73 13.49 -0.14
C TYR A 170 0.88 14.92 0.35
N GLU A 171 1.96 15.59 0.00
CA GLU A 171 2.23 16.96 0.40
C GLU A 171 2.81 17.75 -0.78
N LYS A 172 2.39 19.01 -0.89
CA LYS A 172 2.97 20.02 -1.75
C LYS A 172 3.59 21.08 -0.87
N LYS A 173 4.89 21.21 -0.91
CA LYS A 173 5.63 22.27 -0.24
C LYS A 173 6.00 23.35 -1.25
N ARG A 174 5.73 24.61 -0.92
CA ARG A 174 6.05 25.79 -1.69
C ARG A 174 6.94 26.68 -0.87
N GLU A 175 8.06 27.14 -1.42
CA GLU A 175 8.94 28.12 -0.82
C GLU A 175 8.81 29.46 -1.56
N PHE A 176 8.82 30.56 -0.83
CA PHE A 176 8.66 31.91 -1.38
C PHE A 176 10.01 32.66 -1.42
N ASN A 177 10.23 33.49 -2.46
CA ASN A 177 11.41 34.34 -2.59
C ASN A 177 11.54 35.36 -1.44
N THR A 178 10.42 35.80 -0.92
CA THR A 178 10.31 36.74 0.20
C THR A 178 9.14 36.30 1.08
N ALA A 179 9.12 36.79 2.31
CA ALA A 179 8.00 36.53 3.21
C ALA A 179 6.68 37.03 2.58
N MET A 180 5.74 36.11 2.39
CA MET A 180 4.42 36.38 1.82
C MET A 180 3.37 36.43 2.91
N THR A 181 2.47 37.41 2.80
CA THR A 181 1.28 37.45 3.67
C THR A 181 0.16 36.69 3.02
N VAL A 182 -0.24 35.59 3.65
CA VAL A 182 -1.36 34.74 3.22
C VAL A 182 -2.56 35.09 4.09
N LEU A 183 -3.69 35.36 3.45
CA LEU A 183 -4.95 35.61 4.15
C LEU A 183 -5.70 34.27 4.30
N LEU A 184 -5.93 33.86 5.54
CA LEU A 184 -6.73 32.68 5.87
C LEU A 184 -8.22 32.94 5.67
N PRO A 185 -9.05 31.90 5.51
CA PRO A 185 -10.49 32.03 5.30
C PRO A 185 -11.25 32.76 6.42
N ASP A 186 -10.71 32.76 7.66
CA ASP A 186 -11.25 33.47 8.81
C ASP A 186 -10.84 34.97 8.86
N GLY A 187 -10.05 35.42 7.87
CA GLY A 187 -9.58 36.79 7.76
C GLY A 187 -8.26 37.05 8.48
N GLU A 188 -7.65 36.08 9.14
CA GLU A 188 -6.32 36.22 9.74
C GLU A 188 -5.24 36.32 8.65
N ALA A 189 -4.33 37.27 8.78
CA ALA A 189 -3.20 37.42 7.89
C ALA A 189 -1.93 36.83 8.52
N VAL A 190 -1.37 35.83 7.87
CA VAL A 190 -0.16 35.15 8.33
C VAL A 190 0.97 35.38 7.35
N THR A 191 2.12 35.81 7.84
CA THR A 191 3.31 36.05 7.02
C THR A 191 4.23 34.82 7.12
N ALA A 192 4.56 34.21 6.00
CA ALA A 192 5.37 33.01 5.93
C ALA A 192 6.30 33.01 4.70
N ILE A 193 7.40 32.28 4.80
CA ILE A 193 8.35 32.04 3.71
C ILE A 193 8.11 30.68 3.04
N GLU A 194 7.25 29.85 3.62
CA GLU A 194 6.89 28.55 3.10
C GLU A 194 5.42 28.21 3.39
N GLU A 195 4.84 27.43 2.49
CA GLU A 195 3.49 26.90 2.58
C GLU A 195 3.53 25.40 2.30
N THR A 196 2.89 24.59 3.14
CA THR A 196 2.71 23.16 2.90
C THR A 196 1.23 22.82 2.88
N LYS A 197 0.77 22.19 1.79
CA LYS A 197 -0.58 21.64 1.65
C LYS A 197 -0.50 20.15 1.42
N GLY A 198 -1.35 19.40 2.08
CA GLY A 198 -1.30 17.95 1.92
C GLY A 198 -2.57 17.22 2.30
N ILE A 199 -2.49 15.90 2.18
CA ILE A 199 -3.49 14.96 2.67
C ILE A 199 -2.76 13.86 3.43
N LYS A 200 -3.12 13.70 4.69
CA LYS A 200 -2.70 12.56 5.51
C LYS A 200 -3.75 11.48 5.40
N TYR A 201 -3.40 10.38 4.75
CA TYR A 201 -4.33 9.28 4.52
C TYR A 201 -4.51 8.40 5.75
N ASN A 202 -5.72 7.87 5.92
CA ASN A 202 -6.06 6.90 6.95
C ASN A 202 -5.71 5.49 6.47
N SER A 203 -5.28 4.64 7.42
CA SER A 203 -5.18 3.20 7.14
C SER A 203 -6.55 2.59 6.95
N ALA A 204 -6.62 1.53 6.12
CA ALA A 204 -7.84 0.78 5.89
C ALA A 204 -7.59 -0.71 6.16
N VAL A 205 -8.60 -1.39 6.73
CA VAL A 205 -8.57 -2.85 6.90
C VAL A 205 -9.55 -3.46 5.92
N THR A 206 -9.07 -4.44 5.15
CA THR A 206 -9.85 -5.14 4.13
C THR A 206 -9.72 -6.65 4.33
N LEU A 207 -10.51 -7.44 3.62
CA LEU A 207 -10.33 -8.88 3.54
C LEU A 207 -9.44 -9.20 2.34
N GLY A 208 -8.34 -9.90 2.60
CA GLY A 208 -7.41 -10.37 1.58
C GLY A 208 -7.48 -11.87 1.39
N PHE A 209 -7.14 -12.33 0.18
CA PHE A 209 -6.84 -13.73 -0.07
C PHE A 209 -5.61 -13.85 -0.95
N LYS A 210 -4.98 -15.03 -0.86
CA LYS A 210 -3.78 -15.39 -1.60
C LYS A 210 -3.96 -16.77 -2.23
N VAL A 211 -3.46 -16.94 -3.44
CA VAL A 211 -3.23 -18.21 -4.08
C VAL A 211 -1.85 -18.22 -4.67
N GLY A 212 -1.07 -19.24 -4.39
CA GLY A 212 0.31 -19.34 -4.87
C GLY A 212 0.68 -20.76 -5.29
N ALA A 213 1.66 -20.85 -6.17
CA ALA A 213 2.25 -22.12 -6.59
C ALA A 213 3.69 -21.94 -7.07
N GLY A 214 4.46 -23.00 -6.99
CA GLY A 214 5.84 -22.97 -7.44
C GLY A 214 6.60 -24.27 -7.25
N VAL A 215 7.90 -24.15 -7.31
CA VAL A 215 8.85 -25.25 -7.17
C VAL A 215 9.57 -25.15 -5.85
N MET A 216 9.73 -26.27 -5.17
CA MET A 216 10.56 -26.43 -3.99
C MET A 216 11.87 -27.15 -4.37
N LEU A 217 12.98 -26.59 -3.97
CA LEU A 217 14.31 -27.17 -4.19
C LEU A 217 14.93 -27.58 -2.86
N TRP A 218 15.46 -28.81 -2.81
CA TRP A 218 16.14 -29.38 -1.62
C TRP A 218 15.31 -29.32 -0.33
N ASN A 219 13.97 -29.25 -0.46
CA ASN A 219 13.03 -29.05 0.66
C ASN A 219 13.28 -27.78 1.48
N ARG A 220 14.01 -26.81 0.93
CA ARG A 220 14.42 -25.57 1.64
C ARG A 220 14.22 -24.30 0.86
N MET A 221 14.43 -24.32 -0.44
CA MET A 221 14.30 -23.14 -1.29
C MET A 221 13.00 -23.23 -2.10
N SER A 222 12.23 -22.20 -2.15
CA SER A 222 11.06 -22.12 -3.00
C SER A 222 11.19 -20.98 -4.01
N ILE A 223 10.69 -21.22 -5.21
CA ILE A 223 10.51 -20.21 -6.25
C ILE A 223 9.08 -20.34 -6.74
N GLY A 224 8.35 -19.25 -6.87
CA GLY A 224 6.96 -19.34 -7.29
C GLY A 224 6.32 -17.99 -7.59
N LEU A 225 5.03 -18.10 -7.89
CA LEU A 225 4.15 -17.00 -8.19
C LEU A 225 3.00 -17.00 -7.18
N ASP A 226 2.72 -15.85 -6.61
CA ASP A 226 1.57 -15.62 -5.77
C ASP A 226 0.67 -14.56 -6.38
N PHE A 227 -0.60 -14.82 -6.37
CA PHE A 227 -1.63 -13.84 -6.63
C PHE A 227 -2.31 -13.46 -5.32
N TYR A 228 -2.36 -12.15 -5.05
CA TYR A 228 -3.10 -11.58 -3.93
C TYR A 228 -4.27 -10.75 -4.43
N SER A 229 -5.42 -10.93 -3.81
CA SER A 229 -6.50 -9.95 -3.84
C SER A 229 -6.62 -9.37 -2.43
N LEU A 230 -6.28 -8.10 -2.29
CA LEU A 230 -6.11 -7.42 -1.00
C LEU A 230 -7.36 -6.61 -0.62
N GLY A 231 -8.47 -6.90 -1.32
CA GLY A 231 -9.75 -6.25 -1.09
C GLY A 231 -9.83 -4.83 -1.63
N SER A 232 -10.96 -4.18 -1.35
CA SER A 232 -11.28 -2.85 -1.85
C SER A 232 -11.59 -1.92 -0.69
N ALA A 233 -11.00 -0.72 -0.68
CA ALA A 233 -11.23 0.29 0.34
C ALA A 233 -11.36 1.68 -0.29
N LYS A 234 -12.19 2.53 0.30
CA LYS A 234 -12.20 3.96 -0.01
C LYS A 234 -10.95 4.60 0.58
N ILE A 235 -10.36 5.51 -0.19
CA ILE A 235 -9.27 6.34 0.31
C ILE A 235 -9.90 7.45 1.15
N GLU A 236 -9.58 7.48 2.43
CA GLU A 236 -9.99 8.53 3.35
C GLU A 236 -8.75 9.19 3.95
N GLY A 237 -8.88 10.44 4.35
CA GLY A 237 -7.76 11.17 4.94
C GLY A 237 -8.18 12.51 5.51
N THR A 238 -7.19 13.24 6.01
CA THR A 238 -7.37 14.57 6.58
C THR A 238 -6.47 15.54 5.81
N GLY A 239 -7.05 16.64 5.32
CA GLY A 239 -6.31 17.73 4.72
C GLY A 239 -5.41 18.44 5.75
N THR A 240 -4.19 18.75 5.35
CA THR A 240 -3.21 19.48 6.15
C THR A 240 -2.84 20.78 5.46
N TYR A 241 -2.69 21.85 6.25
CA TYR A 241 -2.24 23.17 5.78
C TYR A 241 -1.33 23.82 6.81
N GLU A 242 -0.11 24.09 6.41
CA GLU A 242 0.90 24.71 7.26
C GLU A 242 1.50 25.96 6.59
N LEU A 243 1.76 27.00 7.38
CA LEU A 243 2.46 28.21 6.99
C LEU A 243 3.63 28.44 7.94
N GLY A 244 4.86 28.51 7.41
CA GLY A 244 6.06 28.70 8.21
C GLY A 244 6.24 27.64 9.31
N GLY A 245 5.80 26.40 9.07
CA GLY A 245 5.85 25.28 10.02
C GLY A 245 4.75 25.30 11.10
N THR A 246 3.79 26.21 11.03
CA THR A 246 2.63 26.25 11.94
C THR A 246 1.40 25.68 11.26
N ASP A 247 0.70 24.77 11.94
CA ASP A 247 -0.51 24.12 11.44
C ASP A 247 -1.74 25.04 11.51
N TYR A 248 -2.34 25.29 10.35
CA TYR A 248 -3.56 26.07 10.17
C TYR A 248 -4.68 25.24 9.51
N SER A 249 -4.60 23.94 9.52
CA SER A 249 -5.53 23.04 8.83
C SER A 249 -6.99 23.29 9.22
N ASP A 250 -7.26 23.52 10.51
CA ASP A 250 -8.62 23.77 11.03
C ASP A 250 -9.20 25.12 10.58
N LYS A 251 -8.35 26.09 10.29
CA LYS A 251 -8.76 27.41 9.80
C LYS A 251 -8.86 27.47 8.28
N TYR A 252 -8.02 26.70 7.59
CA TYR A 252 -7.97 26.69 6.13
C TYR A 252 -9.10 25.87 5.50
N TYR A 253 -9.42 24.71 6.05
CA TYR A 253 -10.47 23.81 5.54
C TYR A 253 -11.76 23.97 6.33
N SER A 254 -12.89 24.23 5.64
CA SER A 254 -14.23 24.18 6.24
C SER A 254 -14.61 22.74 6.65
N ASP A 255 -14.17 21.74 5.88
CA ASP A 255 -14.18 20.31 6.21
C ASP A 255 -12.84 19.73 5.76
N LYS A 256 -11.98 19.40 6.72
CA LYS A 256 -10.68 18.80 6.47
C LYS A 256 -10.72 17.32 6.16
N ASN A 257 -11.87 16.68 6.33
CA ASN A 257 -12.00 15.25 6.08
C ASN A 257 -12.14 14.98 4.57
N PHE A 258 -11.17 14.30 4.03
CA PHE A 258 -11.19 13.83 2.66
C PHE A 258 -11.79 12.43 2.59
N LYS A 259 -12.78 12.23 1.70
CA LYS A 259 -13.34 10.91 1.40
C LYS A 259 -13.35 10.68 -0.09
N GLY A 260 -12.57 9.69 -0.53
CA GLY A 260 -12.58 9.24 -1.92
C GLY A 260 -13.98 8.78 -2.35
N LYS A 261 -14.40 9.15 -3.57
CA LYS A 261 -15.73 8.79 -4.10
C LYS A 261 -15.85 7.29 -4.28
N ASN A 262 -14.82 6.65 -4.79
CA ASN A 262 -14.82 5.22 -5.14
C ASN A 262 -13.83 4.45 -4.25
N ALA A 263 -14.12 3.16 -4.11
CA ALA A 263 -13.19 2.24 -3.47
C ALA A 263 -12.18 1.75 -4.51
N ILE A 264 -10.90 1.73 -4.14
CA ILE A 264 -9.81 1.19 -4.96
C ILE A 264 -9.56 -0.25 -4.54
N SER A 265 -9.69 -1.18 -5.48
CA SER A 265 -9.29 -2.57 -5.28
C SER A 265 -7.77 -2.69 -5.41
N ALA A 266 -7.16 -3.45 -4.50
CA ALA A 266 -5.75 -3.83 -4.62
C ALA A 266 -5.64 -5.31 -4.94
N SER A 267 -4.84 -5.62 -5.94
CA SER A 267 -4.43 -6.97 -6.30
C SER A 267 -2.97 -6.93 -6.70
N GLU A 268 -2.24 -7.99 -6.40
CA GLU A 268 -0.80 -8.09 -6.64
C GLU A 268 -0.47 -9.43 -7.27
N LEU A 269 0.45 -9.42 -8.21
CA LEU A 269 1.18 -10.60 -8.66
C LEU A 269 2.59 -10.52 -8.11
N ILE A 270 3.01 -11.54 -7.36
CA ILE A 270 4.33 -11.57 -6.73
C ILE A 270 5.14 -12.75 -7.27
N VAL A 271 6.28 -12.44 -7.84
CA VAL A 271 7.33 -13.44 -8.13
C VAL A 271 8.19 -13.53 -6.90
N ARG A 272 8.21 -14.69 -6.22
CA ARG A 272 8.94 -14.83 -4.95
C ARG A 272 9.99 -15.91 -4.94
N VAL A 273 11.02 -15.68 -4.13
CA VAL A 273 11.99 -16.68 -3.70
C VAL A 273 11.90 -16.80 -2.18
N GLY A 274 11.91 -18.01 -1.67
CA GLY A 274 11.80 -18.28 -0.24
C GLY A 274 12.84 -19.27 0.26
N TYR A 275 13.05 -19.22 1.57
CA TYR A 275 13.86 -20.20 2.29
C TYR A 275 13.06 -20.75 3.47
N HIS A 276 13.09 -22.07 3.64
CA HIS A 276 12.36 -22.81 4.69
C HIS A 276 13.36 -23.50 5.64
N PHE A 277 13.09 -23.31 6.95
CA PHE A 277 13.89 -23.86 8.05
C PHE A 277 13.30 -25.14 8.63
#